data_babecfaf0831196736b913f54ec27084
#
_entry.id   babecfaf0831196736b913f54ec27084
#
_cell.length_a   1.000
_cell.length_b   1.000
_cell.length_c   1.000
_cell.angle_alpha   90.00
_cell.angle_beta   90.00
_cell.angle_gamma   90.00
#
_symmetry.space_group_name_H-M   'P 1'
#
loop_
_entity.id
_entity.type
_entity.pdbx_description
1 polymer ?
#
loop_
_entity_poly.entity_id
_entity_poly.type
_entity_poly.pdbx_seq_one_letter_code
_entity_poly.pdbx_strand_id
1 'polypeptide(L)' 'KEDAKLENAIALLRARENAGLSQRELAERSGVPQSTIARIERGYNTSIDTLSKIAFALNKRVKISFI' A
#
# COMPACT_ATOMS: atom_id res chain seq x y z
N LYS A 1 6.46 11.78 10.58
CA LYS A 1 6.47 11.18 11.90
C LYS A 1 5.99 9.77 11.85
N GLU A 2 6.10 9.07 12.97
CA GLU A 2 5.70 7.67 13.01
C GLU A 2 4.24 7.48 12.72
N ASP A 3 3.40 8.43 13.12
CA ASP A 3 1.96 8.32 12.89
C ASP A 3 1.64 8.24 11.41
N ALA A 4 2.38 8.96 10.58
CA ALA A 4 2.14 8.92 9.14
C ALA A 4 2.43 7.53 8.57
N LYS A 5 3.45 6.86 9.08
CA LYS A 5 3.76 5.49 8.66
C LYS A 5 2.66 4.54 9.04
N LEU A 6 2.16 4.65 10.27
CA LEU A 6 1.08 3.79 10.74
C LEU A 6 -0.18 4.02 9.92
N GLU A 7 -0.48 5.27 9.60
CA GLU A 7 -1.66 5.59 8.81
C GLU A 7 -1.58 4.96 7.42
N ASN A 8 -0.40 5.01 6.80
CA ASN A 8 -0.22 4.40 5.48
C ASN A 8 -0.36 2.88 5.56
N ALA A 9 0.19 2.28 6.61
CA ALA A 9 0.10 0.83 6.80
C ALA A 9 -1.35 0.40 6.97
N ILE A 10 -2.09 1.10 7.81
CA ILE A 10 -3.49 0.78 8.05
C ILE A 10 -4.32 1.03 6.80
N ALA A 11 -4.06 2.13 6.10
CA ALA A 11 -4.80 2.45 4.89
C ALA A 11 -4.61 1.37 3.83
N LEU A 12 -3.39 0.91 3.64
CA LEU A 12 -3.13 -0.14 2.67
C LEU A 12 -3.81 -1.44 3.07
N LEU A 13 -3.68 -1.82 4.34
CA LEU A 13 -4.28 -3.04 4.84
C LEU A 13 -5.79 -3.04 4.61
N ARG A 14 -6.45 -1.94 4.98
CA ARG A 14 -7.89 -1.82 4.82
C ARG A 14 -8.32 -1.81 3.38
N ALA A 15 -7.58 -1.09 2.53
CA ALA A 15 -7.92 -1.03 1.11
C ALA A 15 -7.81 -2.41 0.48
N ARG A 16 -6.77 -3.15 0.84
CA ARG A 16 -6.57 -4.50 0.35
C ARG A 16 -7.69 -5.42 0.81
N GLU A 17 -8.03 -5.36 2.10
CA GLU A 17 -9.08 -6.21 2.65
C GLU A 17 -10.45 -5.86 2.06
N ASN A 18 -10.72 -4.57 1.88
CA ASN A 18 -11.98 -4.14 1.26
C ASN A 18 -12.08 -4.60 -0.18
N ALA A 19 -10.96 -4.76 -0.86
CA ALA A 19 -10.94 -5.28 -2.23
C ALA A 19 -11.02 -6.81 -2.27
N GLY A 20 -10.98 -7.46 -1.12
CA GLY A 20 -11.05 -8.91 -1.04
C GLY A 20 -9.78 -9.60 -1.50
N LEU A 21 -8.64 -8.93 -1.39
CA LEU A 21 -7.37 -9.47 -1.89
C LEU A 21 -6.46 -9.87 -0.75
N SER A 22 -5.77 -11.00 -0.93
CA SER A 22 -4.64 -11.34 -0.08
C SER A 22 -3.43 -10.49 -0.45
N GLN A 23 -2.40 -10.49 0.41
CA GLN A 23 -1.15 -9.82 0.06
C GLN A 23 -0.56 -10.38 -1.23
N ARG A 24 -0.65 -11.70 -1.39
CA ARG A 24 -0.13 -12.35 -2.59
C ARG A 24 -0.89 -11.91 -3.84
N GLU A 25 -2.21 -11.86 -3.75
CA GLU A 25 -3.02 -11.44 -4.88
C GLU A 25 -2.73 -9.99 -5.26
N LEU A 26 -2.58 -9.13 -4.27
CA LEU A 26 -2.24 -7.74 -4.54
C LEU A 26 -0.85 -7.63 -5.17
N ALA A 27 0.09 -8.44 -4.71
CA ALA A 27 1.43 -8.48 -5.30
C ALA A 27 1.35 -8.85 -6.78
N GLU A 28 0.56 -9.85 -7.11
CA GLU A 28 0.41 -10.28 -8.49
C GLU A 28 -0.21 -9.19 -9.35
N ARG A 29 -1.23 -8.52 -8.84
CA ARG A 29 -1.92 -7.48 -9.61
C ARG A 29 -1.09 -6.21 -9.76
N SER A 30 -0.32 -5.85 -8.75
CA SER A 30 0.43 -4.60 -8.76
C SER A 30 1.81 -4.73 -9.36
N GLY A 31 2.34 -5.94 -9.45
CA GLY A 31 3.73 -6.15 -9.86
C GLY A 31 4.71 -5.79 -8.76
N VAL A 32 4.24 -5.60 -7.53
CA VAL A 32 5.09 -5.28 -6.37
C VAL A 32 5.30 -6.57 -5.59
N PRO A 33 6.53 -6.87 -5.17
CA PRO A 33 6.78 -8.10 -4.41
C PRO A 33 5.93 -8.17 -3.15
N GLN A 34 5.45 -9.37 -2.84
CA GLN A 34 4.63 -9.57 -1.65
C GLN A 34 5.37 -9.12 -0.38
N SER A 35 6.68 -9.38 -0.31
CA SER A 35 7.47 -8.97 0.83
C SER A 35 7.43 -7.45 1.03
N THR A 36 7.41 -6.70 -0.06
CA THR A 36 7.30 -5.24 0.00
C THR A 36 5.95 -4.82 0.55
N ILE A 37 4.87 -5.45 0.08
CA ILE A 37 3.53 -5.15 0.58
C ILE A 37 3.45 -5.45 2.07
N ALA A 38 3.97 -6.60 2.49
CA ALA A 38 3.98 -6.97 3.90
C ALA A 38 4.74 -5.95 4.75
N ARG A 39 5.86 -5.45 4.24
CA ARG A 39 6.66 -4.45 4.97
C ARG A 39 5.89 -3.14 5.11
N ILE A 40 5.22 -2.71 4.06
CA ILE A 40 4.43 -1.48 4.12
C ILE A 40 3.32 -1.63 5.16
N GLU A 41 2.68 -2.77 5.20
CA GLU A 41 1.59 -3.01 6.16
C GLU A 41 2.10 -3.11 7.60
N ARG A 42 3.41 -3.28 7.78
CA ARG A 42 4.05 -3.21 9.09
C ARG A 42 4.49 -1.81 9.46
N GLY A 43 4.31 -0.84 8.57
CA GLY A 43 4.68 0.54 8.82
C GLY A 43 6.00 0.98 8.23
N TYR A 44 6.65 0.16 7.41
CA TYR A 44 7.88 0.57 6.75
C TYR A 44 7.60 1.50 5.59
N ASN A 45 8.54 2.41 5.35
CA ASN A 45 8.42 3.35 4.24
C ASN A 45 8.63 2.64 2.91
N THR A 46 8.04 3.22 1.88
CA THR A 46 8.30 2.79 0.53
C THR A 46 8.26 4.02 -0.38
N SER A 47 8.60 3.86 -1.64
CA SER A 47 8.61 4.97 -2.59
C SER A 47 7.19 5.28 -3.03
N ILE A 48 7.00 6.51 -3.52
CA ILE A 48 5.73 6.92 -4.09
C ILE A 48 5.42 6.10 -5.34
N ASP A 49 6.46 5.75 -6.10
CA ASP A 49 6.29 4.92 -7.27
C ASP A 49 5.68 3.57 -6.92
N THR A 50 6.20 2.94 -5.86
CA THR A 50 5.65 1.67 -5.39
C THR A 50 4.21 1.83 -4.90
N LEU A 51 3.95 2.88 -4.14
CA LEU A 51 2.59 3.15 -3.66
C LEU A 51 1.62 3.39 -4.82
N SER A 52 2.08 4.06 -5.87
CA SER A 52 1.25 4.31 -7.05
C SER A 52 0.87 3.02 -7.75
N LYS A 53 1.82 2.09 -7.87
CA LYS A 53 1.53 0.78 -8.47
C LYS A 53 0.49 0.02 -7.67
N ILE A 54 0.62 0.05 -6.36
CA ILE A 54 -0.33 -0.63 -5.47
C ILE A 54 -1.70 0.04 -5.57
N ALA A 55 -1.73 1.37 -5.53
CA ALA A 55 -2.99 2.10 -5.61
C ALA A 55 -3.70 1.84 -6.93
N PHE A 56 -2.95 1.81 -8.02
CA PHE A 56 -3.53 1.52 -9.33
C PHE A 56 -4.17 0.13 -9.35
N ALA A 57 -3.49 -0.85 -8.74
CA ALA A 57 -4.02 -2.21 -8.67
C ALA A 57 -5.30 -2.28 -7.84
N LEU A 58 -5.50 -1.35 -6.92
CA LEU A 58 -6.68 -1.29 -6.07
C LEU A 58 -7.73 -0.30 -6.61
N ASN A 59 -7.51 0.25 -7.80
CA ASN A 59 -8.38 1.29 -8.38
C ASN A 59 -8.48 2.52 -7.49
N LYS A 60 -7.37 2.86 -6.85
CA LYS A 60 -7.27 4.02 -5.96
C LYS A 60 -6.24 4.99 -6.53
N ARG A 61 -6.22 6.19 -5.98
CA ARG A 61 -5.21 7.18 -6.34
C ARG A 61 -4.39 7.51 -5.12
N VAL A 62 -3.10 7.70 -5.33
CA VAL A 62 -2.23 8.18 -4.27
C VAL A 62 -2.50 9.66 -4.06
N LYS A 63 -2.78 10.02 -2.81
CA LYS A 63 -2.92 11.41 -2.43
C LYS A 63 -1.65 11.87 -1.74
N ILE A 64 -1.11 12.98 -2.22
CA ILE A 64 0.06 13.58 -1.62
C ILE A 64 -0.34 14.96 -1.12
N SER A 65 -0.14 15.20 0.17
CA SER A 65 -0.42 16.50 0.76
C SER A 65 0.87 17.16 1.17
N PHE A 66 1.01 18.41 0.79
CA PHE A 66 2.14 19.24 1.20
C PHE A 66 1.59 20.31 2.11
N ILE A 67 2.11 20.39 3.31
CA ILE A 67 1.64 21.36 4.30
C ILE A 67 2.79 22.23 4.76
#